data_9f28b706ddd185adca95c490e18386a4
#
_entry.id   9f28b706ddd185adca95c490e18386a4
#
_cell.length_a   1.000
_cell.length_b   1.000
_cell.length_c   1.000
_cell.angle_alpha   90.00
_cell.angle_beta   90.00
_cell.angle_gamma   90.00
#
_symmetry.space_group_name_H-M   'P 1'
#
loop_
_entity.id
_entity.type
_entity.pdbx_description
1 polymer ?
#
loop_
_entity_poly.entity_id
_entity_poly.type
_entity_poly.pdbx_seq_one_letter_code
_entity_poly.pdbx_strand_id
1 'polypeptide(L)'
;CAALGKNIGASLCETDKIDLAKSLLEKAEAKQVKLMLPVDTVIADRFAADAEIKVVLSGEIPDGWMGLDIGPEAVKAFSAVVREAGTVVWNGPMGVFEFEKFAEGTREVARAVADSGAVSIIGGGDSAAAVELLGFADQVTHISTGGGASLEFLEGKILPGIDCLMDKNPRRTLAAGNWKMNKGTPAEAVKLLDALKPAVVDAAAEIVIAVPFTALAAVLESCAYTNVKVAAQNCYDADKGAYTGEISAAMLAEMGVSYVIIGHSERREYFGETDAAVNKKIKAALANGIRPIVCCGESLAQREAGETFDWIRGQIKAAFDGISAEQTGFITIAYEPIWAIGTGKVASDDQAQEVCALIRQTVAGLYGDAVAASMRVLYGGSVNAANAAGLFGQPDIDGGLVGGASLKSDEFSVICHAGKA
;
A
#
# COMPACT_ATOMS: atom_id res chain seq x y z
N CYS A 1 -27.78 14.59 5.18
CA CYS A 1 -29.20 15.02 5.08
C CYS A 1 -29.46 15.85 3.82
N ALA A 2 -28.66 16.88 3.53
CA ALA A 2 -28.81 17.67 2.30
C ALA A 2 -28.70 16.82 1.04
N ALA A 3 -27.74 15.87 0.98
CA ALA A 3 -27.59 14.94 -0.13
C ALA A 3 -28.81 14.04 -0.35
N LEU A 4 -29.58 13.78 0.68
CA LEU A 4 -30.84 13.02 0.65
C LEU A 4 -32.07 13.91 0.39
N GLY A 5 -31.88 15.22 0.11
CA GLY A 5 -32.95 16.18 -0.14
C GLY A 5 -33.76 16.54 1.10
N LYS A 6 -33.24 16.33 2.29
CA LYS A 6 -33.89 16.64 3.56
C LYS A 6 -33.61 18.07 4.02
N ASN A 7 -34.53 18.66 4.80
CA ASN A 7 -34.35 20.01 5.32
C ASN A 7 -33.32 20.02 6.48
N ILE A 8 -32.33 20.88 6.35
CA ILE A 8 -31.25 21.08 7.32
C ILE A 8 -31.31 22.47 8.02
N GLY A 9 -32.33 23.28 7.73
CA GLY A 9 -32.49 24.62 8.27
C GLY A 9 -31.28 25.51 7.99
N ALA A 10 -30.81 26.21 9.02
CA ALA A 10 -29.61 27.06 8.99
C ALA A 10 -28.33 26.30 9.39
N SER A 11 -28.33 24.96 9.40
CA SER A 11 -27.14 24.18 9.72
C SER A 11 -26.03 24.39 8.71
N LEU A 12 -24.79 24.31 9.16
CA LEU A 12 -23.60 24.38 8.29
C LEU A 12 -23.63 23.26 7.24
N CYS A 13 -23.44 23.62 5.98
CA CYS A 13 -23.43 22.68 4.87
C CYS A 13 -22.39 23.06 3.82
N GLU A 14 -21.49 22.14 3.51
CA GLU A 14 -20.57 22.25 2.38
C GLU A 14 -21.31 21.85 1.09
N THR A 15 -21.93 22.84 0.44
CA THR A 15 -22.79 22.59 -0.73
C THR A 15 -22.06 21.98 -1.94
N ASP A 16 -20.76 22.25 -2.06
CA ASP A 16 -19.86 21.68 -3.07
C ASP A 16 -19.56 20.17 -2.85
N LYS A 17 -19.88 19.63 -1.67
CA LYS A 17 -19.68 18.21 -1.31
C LYS A 17 -20.95 17.34 -1.41
N ILE A 18 -22.09 17.92 -1.78
CA ILE A 18 -23.37 17.21 -1.83
C ILE A 18 -23.32 16.02 -2.80
N ASP A 19 -22.73 16.19 -3.99
CA ASP A 19 -22.62 15.11 -4.98
C ASP A 19 -21.62 14.03 -4.53
N LEU A 20 -20.54 14.41 -3.86
CA LEU A 20 -19.64 13.46 -3.21
C LEU A 20 -20.37 12.64 -2.14
N ALA A 21 -21.18 13.28 -1.29
CA ALA A 21 -21.95 12.58 -0.27
C ALA A 21 -22.95 11.57 -0.85
N LYS A 22 -23.61 11.89 -1.98
CA LYS A 22 -24.46 10.93 -2.72
C LYS A 22 -23.68 9.73 -3.20
N SER A 23 -22.52 9.96 -3.86
CA SER A 23 -21.69 8.88 -4.37
C SER A 23 -21.15 7.97 -3.26
N LEU A 24 -20.87 8.52 -2.07
CA LEU A 24 -20.43 7.74 -0.91
C LEU A 24 -21.55 6.87 -0.33
N LEU A 25 -22.80 7.34 -0.33
CA LEU A 25 -23.97 6.53 0.05
C LEU A 25 -24.15 5.32 -0.88
N GLU A 26 -24.10 5.55 -2.19
CA GLU A 26 -24.18 4.49 -3.21
C GLU A 26 -23.01 3.50 -3.10
N LYS A 27 -21.80 4.01 -2.87
CA LYS A 27 -20.61 3.18 -2.69
C LYS A 27 -20.68 2.32 -1.43
N ALA A 28 -21.20 2.85 -0.33
CA ALA A 28 -21.38 2.10 0.91
C ALA A 28 -22.39 0.95 0.72
N GLU A 29 -23.51 1.21 0.04
CA GLU A 29 -24.51 0.19 -0.29
C GLU A 29 -23.92 -0.89 -1.20
N ALA A 30 -23.24 -0.51 -2.27
CA ALA A 30 -22.61 -1.44 -3.21
C ALA A 30 -21.54 -2.33 -2.55
N LYS A 31 -20.81 -1.81 -1.57
CA LYS A 31 -19.79 -2.54 -0.78
C LYS A 31 -20.35 -3.24 0.47
N GLN A 32 -21.65 -3.17 0.71
CA GLN A 32 -22.31 -3.71 1.91
C GLN A 32 -21.72 -3.16 3.22
N VAL A 33 -21.23 -1.93 3.20
CA VAL A 33 -20.75 -1.21 4.38
C VAL A 33 -21.92 -0.48 5.02
N LYS A 34 -22.19 -0.75 6.27
CA LYS A 34 -23.27 -0.09 7.01
C LYS A 34 -22.88 1.35 7.32
N LEU A 35 -23.45 2.31 6.57
CA LEU A 35 -23.30 3.74 6.82
C LEU A 35 -24.48 4.21 7.68
N MET A 36 -24.22 4.57 8.93
CA MET A 36 -25.23 5.04 9.88
C MET A 36 -25.26 6.57 9.89
N LEU A 37 -26.46 7.12 9.74
CA LEU A 37 -26.72 8.56 9.89
C LEU A 37 -27.55 8.79 11.16
N PRO A 38 -27.42 9.96 11.82
CA PRO A 38 -28.23 10.26 13.01
C PRO A 38 -29.73 10.28 12.65
N VAL A 39 -30.56 9.64 13.47
CA VAL A 39 -32.01 9.59 13.26
C VAL A 39 -32.70 10.82 13.82
N ASP A 40 -32.12 11.44 14.85
CA ASP A 40 -32.57 12.67 15.47
C ASP A 40 -31.41 13.63 15.74
N THR A 41 -31.71 14.90 15.91
CA THR A 41 -30.74 15.97 16.02
C THR A 41 -31.19 16.96 17.10
N VAL A 42 -30.29 17.39 17.98
CA VAL A 42 -30.48 18.53 18.87
C VAL A 42 -30.23 19.79 18.07
N ILE A 43 -31.27 20.62 17.95
CA ILE A 43 -31.25 21.86 17.21
C ILE A 43 -31.31 23.06 18.14
N ALA A 44 -30.76 24.19 17.68
CA ALA A 44 -30.77 25.47 18.40
C ALA A 44 -31.26 26.59 17.50
N ASP A 45 -31.82 27.65 18.13
CA ASP A 45 -32.24 28.87 17.47
C ASP A 45 -31.07 29.80 17.08
N ARG A 46 -29.89 29.58 17.71
CA ARG A 46 -28.64 30.29 17.45
C ARG A 46 -27.44 29.51 17.98
N PHE A 47 -26.26 29.86 17.51
CA PHE A 47 -24.99 29.28 17.99
C PHE A 47 -24.54 29.99 19.29
N ALA A 48 -25.07 29.53 20.45
CA ALA A 48 -24.75 30.11 21.75
C ALA A 48 -25.01 29.11 22.88
N ALA A 49 -24.27 29.19 23.99
CA ALA A 49 -24.42 28.33 25.15
C ALA A 49 -25.78 28.43 25.83
N ASP A 50 -26.44 29.57 25.71
CA ASP A 50 -27.76 29.86 26.28
C ASP A 50 -28.93 29.71 25.28
N ALA A 51 -28.65 29.19 24.07
CA ALA A 51 -29.65 29.06 23.00
C ALA A 51 -30.86 28.18 23.46
N GLU A 52 -32.03 28.46 22.84
CA GLU A 52 -33.19 27.56 22.96
C GLU A 52 -32.91 26.27 22.17
N ILE A 53 -33.24 25.11 22.78
CA ILE A 53 -32.97 23.81 22.18
C ILE A 53 -34.24 23.01 21.96
N LYS A 54 -34.24 22.20 20.89
CA LYS A 54 -35.28 21.17 20.61
C LYS A 54 -34.64 19.94 20.02
N VAL A 55 -35.31 18.81 20.14
CA VAL A 55 -34.92 17.58 19.44
C VAL A 55 -35.93 17.36 18.31
N VAL A 56 -35.41 17.14 17.09
CA VAL A 56 -36.22 16.87 15.92
C VAL A 56 -35.66 15.65 15.15
N LEU A 57 -36.45 15.07 14.26
CA LEU A 57 -35.93 14.06 13.33
C LEU A 57 -34.88 14.68 12.43
N SER A 58 -33.81 13.95 12.20
CA SER A 58 -32.72 14.44 11.32
C SER A 58 -33.24 14.66 9.90
N GLY A 59 -33.05 15.89 9.41
CA GLY A 59 -33.58 16.32 8.12
C GLY A 59 -34.96 16.95 8.17
N GLU A 60 -35.49 17.26 9.36
CA GLU A 60 -36.73 18.04 9.58
C GLU A 60 -36.42 19.30 10.39
N ILE A 61 -35.24 19.89 10.19
CA ILE A 61 -34.80 21.09 10.92
C ILE A 61 -35.56 22.31 10.35
N PRO A 62 -36.33 23.05 11.16
CA PRO A 62 -37.05 24.23 10.68
C PRO A 62 -36.13 25.34 10.22
N ASP A 63 -36.63 26.21 9.33
CA ASP A 63 -35.90 27.39 8.89
C ASP A 63 -35.51 28.27 10.11
N GLY A 64 -34.28 28.81 10.06
CA GLY A 64 -33.73 29.59 11.16
C GLY A 64 -33.17 28.79 12.33
N TRP A 65 -33.40 27.49 12.40
CA TRP A 65 -32.80 26.58 13.40
C TRP A 65 -31.62 25.84 12.81
N MET A 66 -30.65 25.46 13.63
CA MET A 66 -29.44 24.72 13.21
C MET A 66 -29.19 23.50 14.08
N GLY A 67 -28.70 22.42 13.49
CA GLY A 67 -28.27 21.22 14.22
C GLY A 67 -26.91 21.46 14.88
N LEU A 68 -26.83 21.20 16.20
CA LEU A 68 -25.60 21.40 16.98
C LEU A 68 -25.13 20.14 17.72
N ASP A 69 -25.96 19.11 17.85
CA ASP A 69 -25.58 17.78 18.38
C ASP A 69 -26.49 16.71 17.80
N ILE A 70 -26.09 15.45 17.94
CA ILE A 70 -26.96 14.31 17.64
C ILE A 70 -28.01 14.14 18.76
N GLY A 71 -29.19 13.64 18.40
CA GLY A 71 -30.25 13.42 19.35
C GLY A 71 -30.09 12.12 20.15
N PRO A 72 -30.94 11.91 21.20
CA PRO A 72 -30.81 10.77 22.11
C PRO A 72 -30.99 9.40 21.45
N GLU A 73 -31.84 9.27 20.43
CA GLU A 73 -32.00 8.00 19.74
C GLU A 73 -30.78 7.70 18.82
N ALA A 74 -30.17 8.73 18.21
CA ALA A 74 -28.92 8.58 17.48
C ALA A 74 -27.77 8.18 18.40
N VAL A 75 -27.66 8.81 19.59
CA VAL A 75 -26.69 8.44 20.63
C VAL A 75 -26.82 6.96 21.00
N LYS A 76 -28.03 6.51 21.27
CA LYS A 76 -28.31 5.12 21.63
C LYS A 76 -27.89 4.15 20.49
N ALA A 77 -28.26 4.48 19.26
CA ALA A 77 -27.94 3.65 18.10
C ALA A 77 -26.43 3.55 17.83
N PHE A 78 -25.70 4.69 17.89
CA PHE A 78 -24.26 4.72 17.68
C PHE A 78 -23.51 4.03 18.81
N SER A 79 -23.86 4.32 20.07
CA SER A 79 -23.25 3.69 21.23
C SER A 79 -23.43 2.16 21.24
N ALA A 80 -24.55 1.64 20.76
CA ALA A 80 -24.77 0.21 20.65
C ALA A 80 -23.78 -0.45 19.68
N VAL A 81 -23.56 0.15 18.51
CA VAL A 81 -22.60 -0.37 17.52
C VAL A 81 -21.16 -0.24 18.01
N VAL A 82 -20.82 0.88 18.66
CA VAL A 82 -19.47 1.11 19.21
C VAL A 82 -19.13 0.06 20.27
N ARG A 83 -20.06 -0.29 21.16
CA ARG A 83 -19.82 -1.31 22.20
C ARG A 83 -19.56 -2.72 21.66
N GLU A 84 -20.03 -3.02 20.46
CA GLU A 84 -19.82 -4.33 19.80
C GLU A 84 -18.57 -4.33 18.88
N ALA A 85 -17.92 -3.19 18.70
CA ALA A 85 -16.79 -3.06 17.79
C ALA A 85 -15.52 -3.67 18.40
N GLY A 86 -14.69 -4.34 17.58
CA GLY A 86 -13.34 -4.77 17.94
C GLY A 86 -12.30 -3.66 17.78
N THR A 87 -12.53 -2.72 16.86
CA THR A 87 -11.69 -1.54 16.62
C THR A 87 -12.56 -0.34 16.32
N VAL A 88 -12.23 0.81 16.92
CA VAL A 88 -12.90 2.08 16.68
C VAL A 88 -11.88 3.12 16.24
N VAL A 89 -12.13 3.77 15.10
CA VAL A 89 -11.43 4.98 14.70
C VAL A 89 -12.42 6.13 14.77
N TRP A 90 -12.15 7.10 15.64
CA TRP A 90 -13.03 8.25 15.85
C TRP A 90 -12.39 9.54 15.37
N ASN A 91 -13.02 10.19 14.40
CA ASN A 91 -12.57 11.45 13.85
C ASN A 91 -13.74 12.44 13.74
N GLY A 92 -13.71 13.47 14.55
CA GLY A 92 -14.74 14.49 14.68
C GLY A 92 -15.72 14.23 15.85
N PRO A 93 -16.01 15.25 16.68
CA PRO A 93 -17.02 15.17 17.73
C PRO A 93 -18.43 15.02 17.13
N MET A 94 -19.38 14.57 17.91
CA MET A 94 -20.77 14.39 17.49
C MET A 94 -21.54 15.71 17.46
N GLY A 95 -21.17 16.66 18.30
CA GLY A 95 -21.77 17.97 18.45
C GLY A 95 -20.80 19.02 18.93
N VAL A 96 -21.30 20.23 19.23
CA VAL A 96 -20.55 21.38 19.74
C VAL A 96 -20.23 21.17 21.21
N PHE A 97 -19.25 20.32 21.49
CA PHE A 97 -18.90 19.83 22.84
C PHE A 97 -18.39 20.92 23.79
N GLU A 98 -18.01 22.09 23.27
CA GLU A 98 -17.63 23.27 24.06
C GLU A 98 -18.81 23.87 24.83
N PHE A 99 -20.03 23.63 24.38
CA PHE A 99 -21.25 24.07 25.07
C PHE A 99 -21.92 22.86 25.72
N GLU A 100 -22.10 22.88 27.04
CA GLU A 100 -22.65 21.76 27.83
C GLU A 100 -23.96 21.22 27.24
N LYS A 101 -24.84 22.09 26.71
CA LYS A 101 -26.12 21.71 26.09
C LYS A 101 -25.99 20.85 24.82
N PHE A 102 -24.82 20.88 24.17
CA PHE A 102 -24.55 20.18 22.89
C PHE A 102 -23.39 19.20 23.01
N ALA A 103 -22.95 18.90 24.25
CA ALA A 103 -21.84 17.98 24.52
C ALA A 103 -22.28 16.54 24.75
N GLU A 104 -23.59 16.30 24.93
CA GLU A 104 -24.10 15.02 25.36
C GLU A 104 -23.89 13.91 24.36
N GLY A 105 -24.07 14.21 23.06
CA GLY A 105 -23.80 13.24 21.98
C GLY A 105 -22.33 12.80 21.97
N THR A 106 -21.42 13.76 22.07
CA THR A 106 -19.98 13.49 22.13
C THR A 106 -19.60 12.74 23.41
N ARG A 107 -20.17 13.11 24.56
CA ARG A 107 -19.91 12.49 25.88
C ARG A 107 -20.34 11.00 25.89
N GLU A 108 -21.53 10.71 25.43
CA GLU A 108 -22.06 9.35 25.46
C GLU A 108 -21.37 8.41 24.45
N VAL A 109 -20.99 8.93 23.27
CA VAL A 109 -20.19 8.17 22.31
C VAL A 109 -18.79 7.94 22.87
N ALA A 110 -18.14 8.95 23.50
CA ALA A 110 -16.84 8.78 24.16
C ALA A 110 -16.89 7.72 25.25
N ARG A 111 -17.96 7.73 26.07
CA ARG A 111 -18.19 6.71 27.09
C ARG A 111 -18.36 5.33 26.47
N ALA A 112 -19.11 5.21 25.38
CA ALA A 112 -19.27 3.94 24.68
C ALA A 112 -17.96 3.41 24.12
N VAL A 113 -17.09 4.28 23.62
CA VAL A 113 -15.73 3.92 23.15
C VAL A 113 -14.87 3.44 24.33
N ALA A 114 -14.88 4.16 25.46
CA ALA A 114 -14.13 3.79 26.65
C ALA A 114 -14.58 2.43 27.24
N ASP A 115 -15.90 2.20 27.26
CA ASP A 115 -16.50 0.98 27.82
C ASP A 115 -16.44 -0.24 26.86
N SER A 116 -16.15 -0.05 25.59
CA SER A 116 -16.23 -1.10 24.57
C SER A 116 -15.15 -2.19 24.67
N GLY A 117 -13.99 -1.86 25.28
CA GLY A 117 -12.81 -2.73 25.25
C GLY A 117 -12.16 -2.86 23.86
N ALA A 118 -12.63 -2.12 22.87
CA ALA A 118 -12.07 -2.09 21.53
C ALA A 118 -10.70 -1.40 21.49
N VAL A 119 -9.90 -1.72 20.47
CA VAL A 119 -8.76 -0.87 20.11
C VAL A 119 -9.31 0.46 19.60
N SER A 120 -9.13 1.53 20.36
CA SER A 120 -9.70 2.84 20.07
C SER A 120 -8.61 3.85 19.67
N ILE A 121 -8.76 4.42 18.48
CA ILE A 121 -7.85 5.41 17.92
C ILE A 121 -8.66 6.71 17.72
N ILE A 122 -8.26 7.76 18.44
CA ILE A 122 -8.88 9.07 18.32
C ILE A 122 -8.05 9.92 17.37
N GLY A 123 -8.63 10.35 16.26
CA GLY A 123 -8.00 11.16 15.22
C GLY A 123 -8.60 12.56 15.14
N GLY A 124 -7.77 13.54 14.76
CA GLY A 124 -8.19 14.94 14.63
C GLY A 124 -8.11 15.74 15.94
N GLY A 125 -7.75 17.02 15.81
CA GLY A 125 -7.54 17.92 16.95
C GLY A 125 -8.78 18.08 17.83
N ASP A 126 -9.94 18.26 17.20
CA ASP A 126 -11.22 18.49 17.92
C ASP A 126 -11.66 17.25 18.67
N SER A 127 -11.47 16.04 18.11
CA SER A 127 -11.79 14.80 18.80
C SER A 127 -10.86 14.56 19.99
N ALA A 128 -9.56 14.84 19.84
CA ALA A 128 -8.58 14.76 20.93
C ALA A 128 -8.94 15.74 22.05
N ALA A 129 -9.25 17.00 21.73
CA ALA A 129 -9.68 17.99 22.69
C ALA A 129 -11.00 17.60 23.40
N ALA A 130 -11.96 17.03 22.68
CA ALA A 130 -13.22 16.57 23.24
C ALA A 130 -13.00 15.43 24.24
N VAL A 131 -12.19 14.41 23.90
CA VAL A 131 -11.90 13.27 24.76
C VAL A 131 -11.15 13.70 26.02
N GLU A 132 -10.22 14.65 25.92
CA GLU A 132 -9.51 15.23 27.06
C GLU A 132 -10.45 16.04 27.95
N LEU A 133 -11.24 16.98 27.38
CA LEU A 133 -12.16 17.82 28.13
C LEU A 133 -13.23 17.01 28.86
N LEU A 134 -13.72 15.93 28.26
CA LEU A 134 -14.75 15.07 28.82
C LEU A 134 -14.19 13.99 29.77
N GLY A 135 -12.86 13.90 29.95
CA GLY A 135 -12.22 13.03 30.95
C GLY A 135 -12.09 11.55 30.51
N PHE A 136 -12.05 11.25 29.22
CA PHE A 136 -11.89 9.90 28.68
C PHE A 136 -10.50 9.60 28.09
N ALA A 137 -9.55 10.55 28.15
CA ALA A 137 -8.24 10.41 27.51
C ALA A 137 -7.45 9.16 27.95
N ASP A 138 -7.48 8.84 29.22
CA ASP A 138 -6.78 7.67 29.80
C ASP A 138 -7.52 6.34 29.56
N GLN A 139 -8.72 6.38 28.97
CA GLN A 139 -9.58 5.22 28.76
C GLN A 139 -9.64 4.79 27.29
N VAL A 140 -8.90 5.46 26.41
CA VAL A 140 -8.77 5.10 24.99
C VAL A 140 -7.37 4.57 24.69
N THR A 141 -7.24 3.74 23.66
CA THR A 141 -5.97 3.07 23.36
C THR A 141 -4.92 4.05 22.83
N HIS A 142 -5.32 5.01 21.97
CA HIS A 142 -4.39 5.96 21.38
C HIS A 142 -5.10 7.25 20.94
N ILE A 143 -4.48 8.40 21.29
CA ILE A 143 -4.89 9.72 20.80
C ILE A 143 -3.84 10.16 19.77
N SER A 144 -4.24 10.26 18.51
CA SER A 144 -3.35 10.67 17.43
C SER A 144 -3.24 12.18 17.36
N THR A 145 -2.04 12.70 17.51
CA THR A 145 -1.72 14.12 17.28
C THR A 145 -1.49 14.44 15.80
N GLY A 146 -1.51 13.42 14.94
CA GLY A 146 -1.18 13.52 13.52
C GLY A 146 -2.27 14.13 12.62
N GLY A 147 -3.46 14.44 13.15
CA GLY A 147 -4.54 15.08 12.40
C GLY A 147 -4.81 14.44 11.03
N GLY A 148 -4.60 15.23 9.95
CA GLY A 148 -4.78 14.80 8.57
C GLY A 148 -3.91 13.62 8.15
N ALA A 149 -2.68 13.51 8.67
CA ALA A 149 -1.77 12.40 8.33
C ALA A 149 -2.33 11.04 8.76
N SER A 150 -3.06 10.97 9.88
CA SER A 150 -3.71 9.73 10.31
C SER A 150 -4.82 9.30 9.34
N LEU A 151 -5.59 10.25 8.82
CA LEU A 151 -6.62 9.98 7.81
C LEU A 151 -5.99 9.56 6.48
N GLU A 152 -4.94 10.25 6.04
CA GLU A 152 -4.18 9.89 4.83
C GLU A 152 -3.59 8.48 4.93
N PHE A 153 -3.07 8.10 6.10
CA PHE A 153 -2.60 6.74 6.35
C PHE A 153 -3.72 5.71 6.24
N LEU A 154 -4.90 6.00 6.80
CA LEU A 154 -6.09 5.14 6.69
C LEU A 154 -6.64 5.07 5.25
N GLU A 155 -6.43 6.11 4.45
CA GLU A 155 -6.71 6.11 3.00
C GLU A 155 -5.71 5.27 2.19
N GLY A 156 -4.68 4.72 2.83
CA GLY A 156 -3.61 3.96 2.17
C GLY A 156 -2.59 4.83 1.44
N LYS A 157 -2.56 6.14 1.71
CA LYS A 157 -1.55 7.04 1.14
C LYS A 157 -0.19 6.80 1.79
N ILE A 158 0.85 6.90 1.00
CA ILE A 158 2.23 6.90 1.49
C ILE A 158 2.47 8.21 2.24
N LEU A 159 2.83 8.10 3.51
CA LEU A 159 3.21 9.26 4.32
C LEU A 159 4.72 9.52 4.18
N PRO A 160 5.15 10.66 3.61
CA PRO A 160 6.57 10.94 3.36
C PRO A 160 7.45 10.81 4.62
N GLY A 161 6.93 11.22 5.78
CA GLY A 161 7.63 11.11 7.06
C GLY A 161 7.84 9.69 7.56
N ILE A 162 7.02 8.74 7.13
CA ILE A 162 7.18 7.31 7.44
C ILE A 162 7.97 6.60 6.36
N ASP A 163 7.72 6.91 5.10
CA ASP A 163 8.36 6.26 3.95
C ASP A 163 9.86 6.54 3.87
N CYS A 164 10.32 7.67 4.42
CA CYS A 164 11.74 7.99 4.52
C CYS A 164 12.47 7.24 5.65
N LEU A 165 11.76 6.54 6.56
CA LEU A 165 12.38 5.75 7.61
C LEU A 165 12.86 4.43 7.01
N MET A 166 14.13 4.09 7.31
CA MET A 166 14.69 2.79 6.90
C MET A 166 14.06 1.67 7.73
N ASP A 167 13.72 0.56 7.08
CA ASP A 167 13.32 -0.67 7.77
C ASP A 167 14.42 -1.11 8.75
N LYS A 168 14.05 -1.62 9.93
CA LYS A 168 15.00 -2.21 10.89
C LYS A 168 15.84 -3.34 10.29
N ASN A 169 15.27 -4.05 9.32
CA ASN A 169 15.96 -5.05 8.51
C ASN A 169 15.95 -4.59 7.04
N PRO A 170 17.01 -3.89 6.58
CA PRO A 170 17.09 -3.41 5.20
C PRO A 170 17.06 -4.54 4.16
N ARG A 171 17.35 -5.78 4.58
CA ARG A 171 17.31 -6.98 3.76
C ARG A 171 16.12 -7.90 4.08
N ARG A 172 15.01 -7.31 4.54
CA ARG A 172 13.75 -8.05 4.68
C ARG A 172 13.45 -8.79 3.38
N THR A 173 13.06 -10.05 3.49
CA THR A 173 12.73 -10.89 2.33
C THR A 173 11.69 -10.22 1.44
N LEU A 174 11.94 -10.22 0.13
CA LEU A 174 11.01 -9.72 -0.89
C LEU A 174 10.50 -10.88 -1.76
N ALA A 175 9.23 -11.18 -1.67
CA ALA A 175 8.53 -12.13 -2.55
C ALA A 175 7.85 -11.33 -3.68
N ALA A 176 8.50 -11.25 -4.84
CA ALA A 176 8.00 -10.54 -5.99
C ALA A 176 7.40 -11.51 -7.02
N GLY A 177 6.09 -11.51 -7.18
CA GLY A 177 5.38 -12.33 -8.17
C GLY A 177 5.32 -11.63 -9.52
N ASN A 178 6.03 -12.12 -10.50
CA ASN A 178 5.94 -11.65 -11.89
C ASN A 178 4.93 -12.51 -12.67
N TRP A 179 3.74 -11.97 -12.90
CA TRP A 179 2.71 -12.68 -13.65
C TRP A 179 2.98 -12.75 -15.16
N LYS A 180 3.98 -12.04 -15.63
CA LYS A 180 4.30 -11.94 -17.05
C LYS A 180 3.04 -11.56 -17.85
N MET A 181 2.82 -12.11 -19.03
CA MET A 181 1.64 -11.84 -19.86
C MET A 181 0.48 -12.80 -19.51
N ASN A 182 0.15 -12.92 -18.20
CA ASN A 182 -0.98 -13.71 -17.71
C ASN A 182 -1.88 -12.85 -16.81
N LYS A 183 -3.14 -13.27 -16.63
CA LYS A 183 -4.12 -12.57 -15.78
C LYS A 183 -4.26 -11.08 -16.18
N GLY A 184 -4.24 -10.82 -17.46
CA GLY A 184 -4.23 -9.46 -18.00
C GLY A 184 -5.59 -8.76 -17.98
N THR A 185 -6.68 -9.45 -17.68
CA THR A 185 -7.98 -8.82 -17.49
C THR A 185 -8.18 -8.44 -16.01
N PRO A 186 -8.86 -7.30 -15.72
CA PRO A 186 -9.15 -6.89 -14.34
C PRO A 186 -9.81 -7.99 -13.51
N ALA A 187 -10.80 -8.69 -14.05
CA ALA A 187 -11.52 -9.73 -13.33
C ALA A 187 -10.65 -10.94 -12.96
N GLU A 188 -9.79 -11.41 -13.87
CA GLU A 188 -8.87 -12.53 -13.57
C GLU A 188 -7.82 -12.14 -12.55
N ALA A 189 -7.29 -10.92 -12.63
CA ALA A 189 -6.30 -10.39 -11.71
C ALA A 189 -6.87 -10.27 -10.29
N VAL A 190 -8.01 -9.62 -10.14
CA VAL A 190 -8.68 -9.46 -8.85
C VAL A 190 -9.05 -10.80 -8.24
N LYS A 191 -9.58 -11.74 -9.02
CA LYS A 191 -9.91 -13.09 -8.54
C LYS A 191 -8.71 -13.82 -7.93
N LEU A 192 -7.53 -13.72 -8.54
CA LEU A 192 -6.31 -14.33 -7.99
C LEU A 192 -5.87 -13.63 -6.71
N LEU A 193 -5.95 -12.30 -6.66
CA LEU A 193 -5.61 -11.52 -5.48
C LEU A 193 -6.54 -11.77 -4.31
N ASP A 194 -7.85 -11.92 -4.56
CA ASP A 194 -8.82 -12.20 -3.50
C ASP A 194 -8.58 -13.54 -2.82
N ALA A 195 -8.00 -14.51 -3.55
CA ALA A 195 -7.54 -15.77 -2.96
C ALA A 195 -6.19 -15.63 -2.24
N LEU A 196 -5.29 -14.74 -2.70
CA LEU A 196 -3.96 -14.57 -2.14
C LEU A 196 -3.95 -13.73 -0.86
N LYS A 197 -4.63 -12.58 -0.87
CA LYS A 197 -4.58 -11.59 0.23
C LYS A 197 -4.79 -12.18 1.63
N PRO A 198 -5.85 -12.98 1.88
CA PRO A 198 -6.06 -13.56 3.21
C PRO A 198 -4.98 -14.58 3.59
N ALA A 199 -4.35 -15.22 2.61
CA ALA A 199 -3.33 -16.24 2.83
C ALA A 199 -1.93 -15.66 3.12
N VAL A 200 -1.75 -14.34 3.02
CA VAL A 200 -0.44 -13.68 3.20
C VAL A 200 -0.48 -12.49 4.16
N VAL A 201 -1.58 -12.30 4.87
CA VAL A 201 -1.77 -11.15 5.77
C VAL A 201 -0.73 -11.08 6.89
N ASP A 202 -0.26 -12.22 7.37
CA ASP A 202 0.72 -12.41 8.45
C ASP A 202 2.13 -12.77 7.94
N ALA A 203 2.35 -12.73 6.61
CA ALA A 203 3.67 -13.03 6.05
C ALA A 203 4.71 -11.99 6.46
N ALA A 204 5.86 -12.46 6.95
CA ALA A 204 6.97 -11.59 7.33
C ALA A 204 7.65 -10.94 6.11
N ALA A 205 7.60 -11.57 4.94
CA ALA A 205 8.15 -11.02 3.71
C ALA A 205 7.39 -9.75 3.25
N GLU A 206 8.09 -8.87 2.55
CA GLU A 206 7.44 -7.87 1.71
C GLU A 206 6.92 -8.55 0.44
N ILE A 207 5.67 -8.29 0.09
CA ILE A 207 4.98 -8.95 -1.03
C ILE A 207 4.73 -7.95 -2.13
N VAL A 208 5.18 -8.26 -3.33
CA VAL A 208 5.00 -7.44 -4.53
C VAL A 208 4.40 -8.29 -5.65
N ILE A 209 3.39 -7.78 -6.33
CA ILE A 209 2.78 -8.43 -7.50
C ILE A 209 2.96 -7.55 -8.72
N ALA A 210 3.70 -8.04 -9.71
CA ALA A 210 3.92 -7.38 -10.99
C ALA A 210 2.93 -7.92 -12.04
N VAL A 211 2.01 -7.06 -12.47
CA VAL A 211 0.88 -7.40 -13.34
C VAL A 211 0.97 -6.70 -14.70
N PRO A 212 0.30 -7.23 -15.75
CA PRO A 212 0.14 -6.50 -17.01
C PRO A 212 -0.49 -5.13 -16.82
N PHE A 213 -0.12 -4.15 -17.64
CA PHE A 213 -0.63 -2.77 -17.56
C PHE A 213 -2.16 -2.68 -17.58
N THR A 214 -2.82 -3.57 -18.33
CA THR A 214 -4.27 -3.66 -18.44
C THR A 214 -4.99 -3.99 -17.14
N ALA A 215 -4.30 -4.59 -16.18
CA ALA A 215 -4.84 -4.97 -14.88
C ALA A 215 -4.44 -4.03 -13.74
N LEU A 216 -3.47 -3.10 -13.96
CA LEU A 216 -2.87 -2.29 -12.89
C LEU A 216 -3.90 -1.53 -12.06
N ALA A 217 -4.83 -0.81 -12.68
CA ALA A 217 -5.82 0.00 -11.96
C ALA A 217 -6.68 -0.86 -11.02
N ALA A 218 -7.20 -1.97 -11.50
CA ALA A 218 -8.03 -2.87 -10.70
C ALA A 218 -7.24 -3.57 -9.58
N VAL A 219 -5.97 -3.90 -9.85
CA VAL A 219 -5.08 -4.52 -8.87
C VAL A 219 -4.71 -3.53 -7.77
N LEU A 220 -4.42 -2.29 -8.11
CA LEU A 220 -4.15 -1.22 -7.14
C LEU A 220 -5.36 -0.97 -6.24
N GLU A 221 -6.55 -0.90 -6.81
CA GLU A 221 -7.79 -0.78 -6.02
C GLU A 221 -8.00 -2.00 -5.10
N SER A 222 -7.78 -3.22 -5.61
CA SER A 222 -7.95 -4.45 -4.84
C SER A 222 -6.90 -4.62 -3.73
N CYS A 223 -5.70 -4.08 -3.91
CA CYS A 223 -4.62 -4.14 -2.92
C CYS A 223 -4.63 -2.98 -1.93
N ALA A 224 -5.51 -1.99 -2.09
CA ALA A 224 -5.67 -0.91 -1.13
C ALA A 224 -5.92 -1.47 0.28
N TYR A 225 -5.22 -0.92 1.27
CA TYR A 225 -5.30 -1.35 2.68
C TYR A 225 -4.84 -2.80 2.95
N THR A 226 -4.00 -3.37 2.08
CA THR A 226 -3.39 -4.69 2.30
C THR A 226 -1.86 -4.57 2.40
N ASN A 227 -1.20 -5.66 2.80
CA ASN A 227 0.26 -5.76 2.81
C ASN A 227 0.86 -6.13 1.43
N VAL A 228 0.06 -6.20 0.38
CA VAL A 228 0.50 -6.52 -0.99
C VAL A 228 0.73 -5.24 -1.77
N LYS A 229 1.97 -5.02 -2.21
CA LYS A 229 2.37 -3.91 -3.08
C LYS A 229 2.25 -4.29 -4.55
N VAL A 230 2.06 -3.29 -5.39
CA VAL A 230 1.85 -3.49 -6.83
C VAL A 230 3.06 -2.99 -7.62
N ALA A 231 3.46 -3.78 -8.60
CA ALA A 231 4.53 -3.45 -9.53
C ALA A 231 4.03 -3.40 -10.98
N ALA A 232 4.66 -2.56 -11.79
CA ALA A 232 4.61 -2.65 -13.24
C ALA A 232 5.70 -3.61 -13.75
N GLN A 233 5.49 -4.22 -14.91
CA GLN A 233 6.43 -5.17 -15.54
C GLN A 233 7.47 -4.49 -16.44
N ASN A 234 7.34 -3.20 -16.68
CA ASN A 234 8.23 -2.35 -17.45
C ASN A 234 7.85 -0.87 -17.27
N CYS A 235 8.74 0.05 -17.64
CA CYS A 235 8.42 1.45 -17.89
C CYS A 235 9.28 1.96 -19.06
N TYR A 236 8.89 3.12 -19.61
CA TYR A 236 9.73 3.84 -20.56
C TYR A 236 10.66 4.81 -19.83
N ASP A 237 11.74 5.23 -20.50
CA ASP A 237 12.80 6.08 -19.93
C ASP A 237 12.55 7.59 -20.07
N ALA A 238 11.47 7.99 -20.72
CA ALA A 238 11.02 9.38 -20.83
C ALA A 238 9.66 9.57 -20.15
N ASP A 239 9.45 10.70 -19.48
CA ASP A 239 8.20 10.99 -18.76
C ASP A 239 7.02 11.25 -19.70
N LYS A 240 7.27 11.82 -20.88
CA LYS A 240 6.27 12.14 -21.91
C LYS A 240 6.92 12.33 -23.27
N GLY A 241 6.13 12.27 -24.33
CA GLY A 241 6.58 12.55 -25.68
C GLY A 241 5.88 11.75 -26.76
N ALA A 242 6.45 11.75 -27.97
CA ALA A 242 5.93 11.01 -29.13
C ALA A 242 6.41 9.55 -29.10
N TYR A 243 5.94 8.80 -28.10
CA TYR A 243 6.28 7.41 -27.85
C TYR A 243 5.01 6.57 -27.79
N THR A 244 4.34 6.44 -28.92
CA THR A 244 3.04 5.78 -29.02
C THR A 244 3.08 4.35 -28.46
N GLY A 245 2.26 4.09 -27.43
CA GLY A 245 2.16 2.77 -26.77
C GLY A 245 3.04 2.60 -25.54
N GLU A 246 3.97 3.52 -25.25
CA GLU A 246 4.83 3.46 -24.07
C GLU A 246 4.14 4.04 -22.83
N ILE A 247 4.54 3.51 -21.66
CA ILE A 247 4.05 3.93 -20.35
C ILE A 247 5.24 4.44 -19.54
N SER A 248 5.18 5.72 -19.14
CA SER A 248 6.25 6.34 -18.39
C SER A 248 6.23 5.99 -16.91
N ALA A 249 7.38 6.18 -16.23
CA ALA A 249 7.45 6.07 -14.78
C ALA A 249 6.56 7.09 -14.08
N ALA A 250 6.42 8.31 -14.63
CA ALA A 250 5.52 9.33 -14.08
C ALA A 250 4.04 8.89 -14.08
N MET A 251 3.55 8.27 -15.18
CA MET A 251 2.19 7.72 -15.25
C MET A 251 1.96 6.61 -14.21
N LEU A 252 2.96 5.75 -14.00
CA LEU A 252 2.87 4.67 -13.03
C LEU A 252 2.87 5.19 -11.58
N ALA A 253 3.69 6.21 -11.29
CA ALA A 253 3.74 6.85 -9.98
C ALA A 253 2.40 7.52 -9.61
N GLU A 254 1.79 8.23 -10.57
CA GLU A 254 0.47 8.85 -10.39
C GLU A 254 -0.62 7.82 -10.07
N MET A 255 -0.53 6.61 -10.64
CA MET A 255 -1.43 5.50 -10.31
C MET A 255 -1.19 4.90 -8.92
N GLY A 256 -0.06 5.17 -8.26
CA GLY A 256 0.31 4.56 -6.98
C GLY A 256 1.10 3.26 -7.10
N VAL A 257 1.72 2.99 -8.24
CA VAL A 257 2.59 1.82 -8.44
C VAL A 257 3.86 1.97 -7.61
N SER A 258 4.19 0.98 -6.77
CA SER A 258 5.32 1.04 -5.84
C SER A 258 6.63 0.53 -6.42
N TYR A 259 6.57 -0.43 -7.34
CA TYR A 259 7.73 -1.10 -7.93
C TYR A 259 7.63 -1.20 -9.44
N VAL A 260 8.77 -1.38 -10.11
CA VAL A 260 8.80 -1.69 -11.55
C VAL A 260 9.92 -2.70 -11.86
N ILE A 261 9.61 -3.72 -12.64
CA ILE A 261 10.62 -4.66 -13.16
C ILE A 261 11.30 -4.01 -14.37
N ILE A 262 12.63 -3.99 -14.39
CA ILE A 262 13.44 -3.39 -15.46
C ILE A 262 14.52 -4.38 -15.90
N GLY A 263 14.73 -4.53 -17.21
CA GLY A 263 15.79 -5.36 -17.75
C GLY A 263 15.53 -6.86 -17.66
N HIS A 264 14.26 -7.30 -17.49
CA HIS A 264 13.91 -8.72 -17.46
C HIS A 264 14.46 -9.44 -18.71
N SER A 265 14.92 -10.69 -18.53
CA SER A 265 15.54 -11.47 -19.61
C SER A 265 14.71 -11.54 -20.88
N GLU A 266 13.39 -11.73 -20.77
CA GLU A 266 12.47 -11.74 -21.92
C GLU A 266 12.48 -10.40 -22.68
N ARG A 267 12.65 -9.26 -21.99
CA ARG A 267 12.72 -7.96 -22.66
C ARG A 267 14.05 -7.74 -23.35
N ARG A 268 15.12 -8.24 -22.76
CA ARG A 268 16.46 -8.22 -23.40
C ARG A 268 16.47 -9.08 -24.66
N GLU A 269 15.91 -10.28 -24.58
CA GLU A 269 15.89 -11.24 -25.68
C GLU A 269 14.91 -10.86 -26.80
N TYR A 270 13.66 -10.55 -26.48
CA TYR A 270 12.61 -10.38 -27.49
C TYR A 270 12.43 -8.94 -27.95
N PHE A 271 12.82 -7.97 -27.14
CA PHE A 271 12.61 -6.54 -27.41
C PHE A 271 13.91 -5.75 -27.50
N GLY A 272 15.07 -6.40 -27.43
CA GLY A 272 16.37 -5.75 -27.62
C GLY A 272 16.72 -4.76 -26.50
N GLU A 273 16.23 -4.94 -25.28
CA GLU A 273 16.50 -4.06 -24.16
C GLU A 273 17.98 -4.15 -23.75
N THR A 274 18.72 -3.06 -23.93
CA THR A 274 20.16 -2.99 -23.65
C THR A 274 20.45 -2.53 -22.23
N ASP A 275 21.68 -2.74 -21.72
CA ASP A 275 22.10 -2.24 -20.41
C ASP A 275 22.00 -0.71 -20.31
N ALA A 276 22.26 0.01 -21.39
CA ALA A 276 22.07 1.46 -21.43
C ALA A 276 20.60 1.87 -21.31
N ALA A 277 19.67 1.12 -21.93
CA ALA A 277 18.24 1.35 -21.77
C ALA A 277 17.78 1.03 -20.33
N VAL A 278 18.29 -0.06 -19.75
CA VAL A 278 18.04 -0.44 -18.35
C VAL A 278 18.46 0.69 -17.40
N ASN A 279 19.67 1.22 -17.52
CA ASN A 279 20.16 2.33 -16.71
C ASN A 279 19.26 3.58 -16.79
N LYS A 280 18.84 3.97 -18.00
CA LYS A 280 17.94 5.11 -18.19
C LYS A 280 16.59 4.88 -17.49
N LYS A 281 16.02 3.68 -17.62
CA LYS A 281 14.76 3.31 -16.96
C LYS A 281 14.88 3.30 -15.43
N ILE A 282 16.01 2.84 -14.89
CA ILE A 282 16.28 2.91 -13.45
C ILE A 282 16.23 4.37 -13.00
N LYS A 283 16.93 5.27 -13.69
CA LYS A 283 16.94 6.70 -13.37
C LYS A 283 15.54 7.32 -13.46
N ALA A 284 14.76 6.97 -14.48
CA ALA A 284 13.38 7.43 -14.64
C ALA A 284 12.48 6.93 -13.50
N ALA A 285 12.58 5.66 -13.10
CA ALA A 285 11.82 5.10 -11.98
C ALA A 285 12.17 5.80 -10.66
N LEU A 286 13.45 5.95 -10.35
CA LEU A 286 13.93 6.62 -9.14
C LEU A 286 13.50 8.09 -9.07
N ALA A 287 13.57 8.82 -10.20
CA ALA A 287 13.12 10.21 -10.27
C ALA A 287 11.63 10.40 -9.98
N ASN A 288 10.84 9.35 -10.18
CA ASN A 288 9.39 9.33 -9.93
C ASN A 288 9.00 8.55 -8.65
N GLY A 289 9.97 8.22 -7.78
CA GLY A 289 9.71 7.55 -6.50
C GLY A 289 9.31 6.07 -6.61
N ILE A 290 9.46 5.44 -7.78
CA ILE A 290 9.19 4.03 -7.99
C ILE A 290 10.46 3.22 -7.71
N ARG A 291 10.34 2.12 -6.98
CA ARG A 291 11.46 1.23 -6.64
C ARG A 291 11.72 0.22 -7.78
N PRO A 292 12.87 0.28 -8.48
CA PRO A 292 13.17 -0.68 -9.53
C PRO A 292 13.60 -2.04 -9.00
N ILE A 293 13.07 -3.12 -9.61
CA ILE A 293 13.61 -4.48 -9.51
C ILE A 293 14.39 -4.70 -10.81
N VAL A 294 15.71 -4.65 -10.71
CA VAL A 294 16.62 -4.66 -11.86
C VAL A 294 17.09 -6.08 -12.14
N CYS A 295 16.77 -6.61 -13.30
CA CYS A 295 17.12 -7.96 -13.69
C CYS A 295 18.48 -8.01 -14.40
N CYS A 296 19.30 -8.98 -14.00
CA CYS A 296 20.55 -9.34 -14.65
C CYS A 296 20.65 -10.87 -14.75
N GLY A 297 21.41 -11.38 -15.72
CA GLY A 297 21.55 -12.81 -15.90
C GLY A 297 22.36 -13.18 -17.11
N GLU A 298 22.87 -14.41 -17.12
CA GLU A 298 23.67 -14.98 -18.19
C GLU A 298 22.92 -16.09 -18.93
N SER A 299 23.23 -16.22 -20.22
CA SER A 299 22.78 -17.33 -21.05
C SER A 299 23.55 -18.63 -20.74
N LEU A 300 23.06 -19.76 -21.24
CA LEU A 300 23.76 -21.05 -21.12
C LEU A 300 25.15 -20.98 -21.80
N ALA A 301 25.26 -20.36 -22.97
CA ALA A 301 26.52 -20.24 -23.68
C ALA A 301 27.57 -19.47 -22.86
N GLN A 302 27.19 -18.37 -22.22
CA GLN A 302 28.09 -17.60 -21.35
C GLN A 302 28.50 -18.40 -20.11
N ARG A 303 27.59 -19.18 -19.54
CA ARG A 303 27.91 -20.02 -18.39
C ARG A 303 28.87 -21.15 -18.76
N GLU A 304 28.62 -21.82 -19.87
CA GLU A 304 29.50 -22.90 -20.38
C GLU A 304 30.88 -22.37 -20.80
N ALA A 305 30.95 -21.13 -21.28
CA ALA A 305 32.21 -20.45 -21.58
C ALA A 305 32.96 -19.94 -20.33
N GLY A 306 32.38 -20.04 -19.13
CA GLY A 306 32.99 -19.53 -17.89
C GLY A 306 32.92 -17.99 -17.76
N GLU A 307 32.08 -17.31 -18.55
CA GLU A 307 31.98 -15.85 -18.63
C GLU A 307 30.96 -15.27 -17.62
N THR A 308 30.22 -16.11 -16.88
CA THR A 308 29.14 -15.69 -15.95
C THR A 308 29.54 -14.49 -15.11
N PHE A 309 30.68 -14.55 -14.45
CA PHE A 309 31.08 -13.54 -13.46
C PHE A 309 31.39 -12.18 -14.10
N ASP A 310 32.08 -12.18 -15.21
CA ASP A 310 32.44 -10.95 -15.91
C ASP A 310 31.20 -10.34 -16.58
N TRP A 311 30.31 -11.19 -17.11
CA TRP A 311 29.06 -10.77 -17.68
C TRP A 311 28.16 -10.07 -16.64
N ILE A 312 27.92 -10.73 -15.50
CA ILE A 312 27.11 -10.18 -14.40
C ILE A 312 27.72 -8.88 -13.84
N ARG A 313 29.04 -8.86 -13.60
CA ARG A 313 29.73 -7.60 -13.20
C ARG A 313 29.52 -6.47 -14.21
N GLY A 314 29.58 -6.78 -15.49
CA GLY A 314 29.33 -5.81 -16.56
C GLY A 314 27.92 -5.24 -16.50
N GLN A 315 26.91 -6.10 -16.40
CA GLN A 315 25.52 -5.68 -16.29
C GLN A 315 25.26 -4.82 -15.03
N ILE A 316 25.79 -5.22 -13.87
CA ILE A 316 25.63 -4.44 -12.62
C ILE A 316 26.31 -3.08 -12.75
N LYS A 317 27.55 -3.01 -13.23
CA LYS A 317 28.26 -1.72 -13.42
C LYS A 317 27.49 -0.79 -14.36
N ALA A 318 26.97 -1.32 -15.47
CA ALA A 318 26.19 -0.53 -16.42
C ALA A 318 24.85 -0.06 -15.81
N ALA A 319 24.15 -0.92 -15.07
CA ALA A 319 22.90 -0.58 -14.40
C ALA A 319 23.06 0.56 -13.38
N PHE A 320 24.19 0.59 -12.67
CA PHE A 320 24.48 1.55 -11.60
C PHE A 320 25.25 2.79 -12.07
N ASP A 321 25.58 2.92 -13.35
CA ASP A 321 26.29 4.08 -13.87
C ASP A 321 25.52 5.40 -13.58
N GLY A 322 26.17 6.33 -12.85
CA GLY A 322 25.59 7.61 -12.45
C GLY A 322 24.43 7.53 -11.44
N ILE A 323 24.27 6.41 -10.73
CA ILE A 323 23.36 6.28 -9.58
C ILE A 323 24.12 6.68 -8.30
N SER A 324 23.51 7.46 -7.40
CA SER A 324 24.14 7.82 -6.13
C SER A 324 24.03 6.70 -5.08
N ALA A 325 24.89 6.72 -4.04
CA ALA A 325 24.83 5.76 -2.95
C ALA A 325 23.48 5.79 -2.21
N GLU A 326 22.86 6.96 -2.04
CA GLU A 326 21.54 7.11 -1.43
C GLU A 326 20.43 6.46 -2.28
N GLN A 327 20.51 6.60 -3.59
CA GLN A 327 19.55 6.01 -4.52
C GLN A 327 19.60 4.49 -4.54
N THR A 328 20.74 3.88 -4.21
CA THR A 328 20.88 2.42 -4.19
C THR A 328 19.95 1.74 -3.18
N GLY A 329 19.59 2.42 -2.09
CA GLY A 329 18.66 1.92 -1.08
C GLY A 329 17.24 1.64 -1.60
N PHE A 330 16.90 2.20 -2.77
CA PHE A 330 15.60 1.98 -3.41
C PHE A 330 15.64 0.91 -4.50
N ILE A 331 16.82 0.38 -4.84
CA ILE A 331 17.01 -0.60 -5.91
C ILE A 331 17.06 -2.02 -5.32
N THR A 332 16.36 -2.93 -5.97
CA THR A 332 16.48 -4.37 -5.73
C THR A 332 17.04 -5.01 -7.00
N ILE A 333 18.00 -5.95 -6.87
CA ILE A 333 18.55 -6.68 -8.00
C ILE A 333 17.92 -8.07 -8.04
N ALA A 334 17.54 -8.55 -9.22
CA ALA A 334 17.06 -9.91 -9.43
C ALA A 334 18.01 -10.65 -10.38
N TYR A 335 18.66 -11.68 -9.88
CA TYR A 335 19.52 -12.58 -10.68
C TYR A 335 18.68 -13.62 -11.40
N GLU A 336 18.71 -13.61 -12.70
CA GLU A 336 18.00 -14.53 -13.58
C GLU A 336 19.00 -15.46 -14.28
N PRO A 337 19.22 -16.72 -13.80
CA PRO A 337 19.95 -17.72 -14.61
C PRO A 337 19.10 -18.09 -15.83
N ILE A 338 19.31 -17.38 -16.96
CA ILE A 338 18.44 -17.48 -18.15
C ILE A 338 18.36 -18.93 -18.64
N TRP A 339 19.46 -19.68 -18.51
CA TRP A 339 19.56 -21.09 -18.85
C TRP A 339 18.68 -22.02 -18.00
N ALA A 340 18.18 -21.53 -16.85
CA ALA A 340 17.31 -22.26 -15.94
C ALA A 340 15.84 -21.78 -15.95
N ILE A 341 15.52 -20.76 -16.76
CA ILE A 341 14.16 -20.21 -16.82
C ILE A 341 13.36 -20.96 -17.91
N GLY A 342 12.30 -21.67 -17.50
CA GLY A 342 11.40 -22.35 -18.43
C GLY A 342 11.99 -23.55 -19.17
N THR A 343 13.20 -23.98 -18.82
CA THR A 343 13.94 -25.06 -19.51
C THR A 343 13.80 -26.41 -18.81
N GLY A 344 13.21 -26.43 -17.60
CA GLY A 344 13.20 -27.61 -16.73
C GLY A 344 14.51 -27.83 -15.96
N LYS A 345 15.57 -27.07 -16.25
CA LYS A 345 16.80 -27.02 -15.44
C LYS A 345 16.57 -26.10 -14.23
N VAL A 346 17.17 -26.44 -13.11
CA VAL A 346 17.11 -25.63 -11.88
C VAL A 346 18.56 -25.42 -11.42
N ALA A 347 18.92 -24.16 -11.13
CA ALA A 347 20.20 -23.93 -10.47
C ALA A 347 20.15 -24.49 -9.04
N SER A 348 21.26 -25.07 -8.57
CA SER A 348 21.37 -25.43 -7.15
C SER A 348 21.40 -24.18 -6.27
N ASP A 349 21.07 -24.35 -4.99
CA ASP A 349 21.13 -23.27 -4.00
C ASP A 349 22.53 -22.64 -3.97
N ASP A 350 23.59 -23.45 -4.05
CA ASP A 350 24.99 -22.97 -4.09
C ASP A 350 25.29 -22.16 -5.35
N GLN A 351 24.80 -22.58 -6.52
CA GLN A 351 24.97 -21.83 -7.76
C GLN A 351 24.23 -20.48 -7.73
N ALA A 352 23.05 -20.46 -7.14
CA ALA A 352 22.29 -19.22 -6.94
C ALA A 352 23.01 -18.30 -5.95
N GLN A 353 23.46 -18.84 -4.83
CA GLN A 353 24.21 -18.12 -3.80
C GLN A 353 25.51 -17.51 -4.35
N GLU A 354 26.28 -18.26 -5.11
CA GLU A 354 27.55 -17.82 -5.69
C GLU A 354 27.38 -16.53 -6.53
N VAL A 355 26.38 -16.49 -7.40
CA VAL A 355 26.15 -15.33 -8.25
C VAL A 355 25.50 -14.17 -7.47
N CYS A 356 24.60 -14.42 -6.53
CA CYS A 356 24.05 -13.39 -5.67
C CYS A 356 25.14 -12.76 -4.79
N ALA A 357 26.08 -13.54 -4.27
CA ALA A 357 27.26 -13.02 -3.54
C ALA A 357 28.15 -12.16 -4.44
N LEU A 358 28.39 -12.59 -5.71
CA LEU A 358 29.14 -11.80 -6.68
C LEU A 358 28.47 -10.46 -6.96
N ILE A 359 27.14 -10.42 -7.11
CA ILE A 359 26.38 -9.19 -7.29
C ILE A 359 26.64 -8.25 -6.11
N ARG A 360 26.49 -8.75 -4.88
CA ARG A 360 26.73 -7.98 -3.65
C ARG A 360 28.16 -7.46 -3.56
N GLN A 361 29.16 -8.30 -3.88
CA GLN A 361 30.57 -7.89 -3.92
C GLN A 361 30.80 -6.81 -4.99
N THR A 362 30.15 -6.90 -6.13
CA THR A 362 30.26 -5.89 -7.19
C THR A 362 29.70 -4.55 -6.72
N VAL A 363 28.57 -4.55 -6.03
CA VAL A 363 27.99 -3.34 -5.41
C VAL A 363 28.91 -2.80 -4.31
N ALA A 364 29.50 -3.66 -3.48
CA ALA A 364 30.48 -3.24 -2.47
C ALA A 364 31.69 -2.53 -3.10
N GLY A 365 32.16 -3.03 -4.26
CA GLY A 365 33.24 -2.38 -5.00
C GLY A 365 32.86 -1.01 -5.59
N LEU A 366 31.57 -0.73 -5.81
CA LEU A 366 31.11 0.56 -6.34
C LEU A 366 30.79 1.57 -5.22
N TYR A 367 30.20 1.13 -4.11
CA TYR A 367 29.58 2.01 -3.10
C TYR A 367 30.03 1.71 -1.66
N GLY A 368 30.82 0.68 -1.44
CA GLY A 368 31.27 0.23 -0.12
C GLY A 368 30.36 -0.81 0.52
N ASP A 369 30.92 -1.47 1.55
CA ASP A 369 30.29 -2.63 2.20
C ASP A 369 28.95 -2.30 2.87
N ALA A 370 28.80 -1.12 3.45
CA ALA A 370 27.58 -0.71 4.13
C ALA A 370 26.37 -0.63 3.18
N VAL A 371 26.58 -0.08 1.98
CA VAL A 371 25.55 -0.02 0.93
C VAL A 371 25.21 -1.43 0.43
N ALA A 372 26.22 -2.22 0.13
CA ALA A 372 26.04 -3.59 -0.33
C ALA A 372 25.32 -4.47 0.70
N ALA A 373 25.61 -4.28 1.98
CA ALA A 373 24.97 -5.01 3.08
C ALA A 373 23.49 -4.65 3.25
N SER A 374 23.04 -3.48 2.79
CA SER A 374 21.65 -3.05 2.87
C SER A 374 20.83 -3.39 1.61
N MET A 375 21.49 -3.66 0.47
CA MET A 375 20.81 -3.90 -0.82
C MET A 375 20.20 -5.31 -0.87
N ARG A 376 18.98 -5.41 -1.37
CA ARG A 376 18.33 -6.71 -1.61
C ARG A 376 18.73 -7.31 -2.94
N VAL A 377 19.08 -8.60 -2.90
CA VAL A 377 19.35 -9.41 -4.10
C VAL A 377 18.40 -10.59 -4.12
N LEU A 378 17.60 -10.69 -5.16
CA LEU A 378 16.61 -11.76 -5.35
C LEU A 378 17.15 -12.82 -6.30
N TYR A 379 16.71 -14.06 -6.10
CA TYR A 379 16.86 -15.09 -7.10
C TYR A 379 15.65 -15.09 -8.04
N GLY A 380 15.89 -14.98 -9.35
CA GLY A 380 14.89 -14.87 -10.41
C GLY A 380 14.78 -16.12 -11.31
N GLY A 381 15.41 -17.23 -10.91
CA GLY A 381 15.23 -18.52 -11.59
C GLY A 381 13.95 -19.23 -11.15
N SER A 382 13.94 -20.56 -11.26
CA SER A 382 12.77 -21.37 -10.91
C SER A 382 12.58 -21.45 -9.39
N VAL A 383 11.69 -20.62 -8.82
CA VAL A 383 11.28 -20.64 -7.41
C VAL A 383 9.88 -21.27 -7.31
N ASN A 384 9.71 -22.17 -6.35
CA ASN A 384 8.43 -22.82 -6.03
C ASN A 384 8.31 -23.09 -4.52
N ALA A 385 7.17 -23.57 -4.06
CA ALA A 385 6.91 -23.81 -2.65
C ALA A 385 7.92 -24.80 -1.98
N ALA A 386 8.50 -25.73 -2.75
CA ALA A 386 9.40 -26.73 -2.21
C ALA A 386 10.83 -26.22 -2.01
N ASN A 387 11.32 -25.28 -2.86
CA ASN A 387 12.71 -24.81 -2.83
C ASN A 387 12.89 -23.41 -2.23
N ALA A 388 11.81 -22.64 -2.03
CA ALA A 388 11.89 -21.25 -1.56
C ALA A 388 12.63 -21.12 -0.22
N ALA A 389 12.37 -21.99 0.74
CA ALA A 389 13.01 -21.94 2.05
C ALA A 389 14.54 -22.19 1.99
N GLY A 390 15.00 -23.11 1.15
CA GLY A 390 16.42 -23.36 0.92
C GLY A 390 17.11 -22.16 0.27
N LEU A 391 16.53 -21.63 -0.79
CA LEU A 391 17.03 -20.47 -1.52
C LEU A 391 17.08 -19.21 -0.63
N PHE A 392 15.98 -18.87 0.05
CA PHE A 392 15.91 -17.69 0.90
C PHE A 392 16.71 -17.84 2.21
N GLY A 393 17.07 -19.09 2.56
CA GLY A 393 18.01 -19.41 3.63
C GLY A 393 19.45 -18.99 3.35
N GLN A 394 19.82 -18.81 2.08
CA GLN A 394 21.18 -18.44 1.68
C GLN A 394 21.57 -17.03 2.15
N PRO A 395 22.87 -16.78 2.47
CA PRO A 395 23.34 -15.51 3.02
C PRO A 395 23.08 -14.30 2.14
N ASP A 396 23.17 -14.45 0.80
CA ASP A 396 23.10 -13.35 -0.16
C ASP A 396 21.83 -13.37 -1.00
N ILE A 397 20.84 -14.21 -0.67
CA ILE A 397 19.54 -14.26 -1.33
C ILE A 397 18.49 -13.70 -0.38
N ASP A 398 17.89 -12.58 -0.77
CA ASP A 398 16.91 -11.82 0.04
C ASP A 398 15.47 -12.01 -0.46
N GLY A 399 15.19 -13.11 -1.14
CA GLY A 399 13.88 -13.43 -1.67
C GLY A 399 13.90 -13.87 -3.13
N GLY A 400 12.77 -13.75 -3.82
CA GLY A 400 12.63 -14.23 -5.18
C GLY A 400 11.80 -13.35 -6.11
N LEU A 401 12.20 -13.31 -7.38
CA LEU A 401 11.37 -12.86 -8.49
C LEU A 401 10.70 -14.08 -9.11
N VAL A 402 9.45 -14.34 -8.74
CA VAL A 402 8.74 -15.60 -8.93
C VAL A 402 7.83 -15.55 -10.16
N GLY A 403 8.04 -16.42 -11.13
CA GLY A 403 7.18 -16.52 -12.32
C GLY A 403 5.94 -17.38 -12.09
N GLY A 404 5.88 -18.56 -12.71
CA GLY A 404 4.71 -19.45 -12.77
C GLY A 404 4.05 -19.78 -11.44
N ALA A 405 4.84 -20.00 -10.37
CA ALA A 405 4.30 -20.26 -9.04
C ALA A 405 3.48 -19.08 -8.47
N SER A 406 3.76 -17.83 -8.90
CA SER A 406 2.98 -16.66 -8.48
C SER A 406 1.58 -16.56 -9.09
N LEU A 407 1.27 -17.41 -10.08
CA LEU A 407 -0.07 -17.52 -10.68
C LEU A 407 -1.02 -18.46 -9.91
N LYS A 408 -0.53 -19.05 -8.81
CA LYS A 408 -1.28 -19.94 -7.93
C LYS A 408 -1.18 -19.40 -6.50
N SER A 409 -2.29 -19.01 -5.92
CA SER A 409 -2.34 -18.36 -4.60
C SER A 409 -1.80 -19.26 -3.47
N ASP A 410 -2.05 -20.56 -3.53
CA ASP A 410 -1.56 -21.56 -2.58
C ASP A 410 -0.04 -21.75 -2.64
N GLU A 411 0.53 -21.91 -3.83
CA GLU A 411 2.00 -22.00 -3.99
C GLU A 411 2.70 -20.69 -3.61
N PHE A 412 2.15 -19.55 -4.05
CA PHE A 412 2.79 -18.26 -3.78
C PHE A 412 2.70 -17.85 -2.31
N SER A 413 1.62 -18.20 -1.61
CA SER A 413 1.52 -17.96 -0.17
C SER A 413 2.60 -18.68 0.62
N VAL A 414 2.92 -19.94 0.28
CA VAL A 414 4.03 -20.68 0.90
C VAL A 414 5.36 -19.97 0.66
N ILE A 415 5.60 -19.48 -0.55
CA ILE A 415 6.81 -18.73 -0.89
C ILE A 415 6.91 -17.42 -0.07
N CYS A 416 5.80 -16.71 0.11
CA CYS A 416 5.74 -15.50 0.94
C CYS A 416 6.09 -15.76 2.42
N HIS A 417 5.77 -16.93 2.95
CA HIS A 417 6.08 -17.33 4.32
C HIS A 417 7.48 -17.99 4.47
N ALA A 418 8.15 -18.33 3.39
CA ALA A 418 9.50 -18.91 3.43
C ALA A 418 10.60 -17.89 3.79
N GLY A 419 10.25 -16.60 3.91
CA GLY A 419 11.18 -15.50 4.13
C GLY A 419 11.71 -15.41 5.56
N LYS A 420 12.87 -14.76 5.69
CA LYS A 420 13.42 -14.30 6.97
C LYS A 420 12.63 -13.04 7.41
N ALA A 421 12.27 -12.98 8.68
CA ALA A 421 11.64 -11.81 9.29
C ALA A 421 12.61 -10.62 9.41
#